data_4566ea31719c42ae6298e068ee2e3af6
#
_entry.id   4566ea31719c42ae6298e068ee2e3af6
#
_cell.length_a   1.000
_cell.length_b   1.000
_cell.length_c   1.000
_cell.angle_alpha   90.00
_cell.angle_beta   90.00
_cell.angle_gamma   90.00
#
_symmetry.space_group_name_H-M   'P 1'
#
loop_
_entity.id
_entity.type
_entity.pdbx_description
1 polymer ?
#
loop_
_entity_poly.entity_id
_entity_poly.type
_entity_poly.pdbx_seq_one_letter_code
_entity_poly.pdbx_strand_id
1 'polypeptide(L)'
;MKMKFIFSAAAIALAALSAAAQETPKAPEYEFTTVKENPITSIKNQYRSGTCWCFSALSFVESEILRTKGYELDLSEMFVVGKSYRDRAVKYVRLDGHLNFAAGSSFGDVFHVLNDYGIVPQEAMPGFNYGTELPEHNELDAVLKGYVDAVSAKPNKVLSTAWLRGFDAIVAEYFGEYPETFTVDGKEYTPESFREHVGFNMNDYVNITSFTHHPFYEPFIIEVCDNWRWDSAYNLPMDEMMEVMYNAIDKGYTIAWGSDVSEKGFTRDGLAVMPVEETKAAAGSDQERWVGKSAETPQEEVKAALPEEMVITQEMRQDGYDRKTTTDDHGMHIYGLAKDQNGTNYFMVKNSWGVTGKYDGIWYASDAFVRYKTINIVVHKDALPKHIAKKLGIK
;
A
#
# COMPACT_ATOMS: atom_id res chain seq x y z
N MET A 1 83.16 -30.11 -32.97
CA MET A 1 82.81 -28.73 -32.61
C MET A 1 81.50 -28.75 -31.78
N LYS A 2 81.61 -28.73 -30.44
CA LYS A 2 80.44 -28.84 -29.51
C LYS A 2 80.18 -27.47 -28.90
N MET A 3 79.08 -26.88 -29.24
CA MET A 3 78.62 -25.62 -28.70
C MET A 3 77.88 -25.86 -27.39
N LYS A 4 78.36 -25.29 -26.29
CA LYS A 4 77.68 -25.33 -24.98
C LYS A 4 76.77 -24.17 -24.89
N PHE A 5 75.46 -24.42 -24.66
CA PHE A 5 74.46 -23.42 -24.28
C PHE A 5 74.52 -23.25 -22.77
N ILE A 6 74.71 -22.01 -22.34
CA ILE A 6 74.56 -21.58 -20.92
C ILE A 6 73.13 -21.08 -20.72
N PHE A 7 72.38 -21.75 -19.88
CA PHE A 7 71.05 -21.24 -19.41
C PHE A 7 71.25 -20.35 -18.19
N SER A 8 70.98 -19.05 -18.36
CA SER A 8 70.81 -18.14 -17.21
C SER A 8 69.39 -18.25 -16.68
N ALA A 9 69.25 -18.70 -15.44
CA ALA A 9 67.98 -18.68 -14.73
C ALA A 9 67.78 -17.30 -14.14
N ALA A 10 66.81 -16.53 -14.67
CA ALA A 10 66.29 -15.30 -14.07
C ALA A 10 65.19 -15.68 -13.10
N ALA A 11 65.42 -15.46 -11.80
CA ALA A 11 64.41 -15.60 -10.77
C ALA A 11 63.46 -14.37 -10.82
N ILE A 12 62.23 -14.59 -11.24
CA ILE A 12 61.17 -13.59 -11.15
C ILE A 12 60.57 -13.71 -9.75
N ALA A 13 60.82 -12.72 -8.89
CA ALA A 13 60.11 -12.57 -7.62
C ALA A 13 58.68 -12.04 -7.89
N LEU A 14 57.66 -12.90 -7.78
CA LEU A 14 56.26 -12.48 -7.72
C LEU A 14 56.02 -11.84 -6.37
N ALA A 15 55.92 -10.51 -6.33
CA ALA A 15 55.33 -9.79 -5.20
C ALA A 15 53.84 -10.01 -5.24
N ALA A 16 53.30 -10.85 -4.33
CA ALA A 16 51.87 -10.96 -4.08
C ALA A 16 51.40 -9.67 -3.40
N LEU A 17 50.84 -8.74 -4.19
CA LEU A 17 50.01 -7.69 -3.61
C LEU A 17 48.70 -8.38 -3.13
N SER A 18 48.59 -8.59 -1.82
CA SER A 18 47.32 -8.84 -1.18
C SER A 18 46.46 -7.57 -1.30
N ALA A 19 45.59 -7.54 -2.29
CA ALA A 19 44.51 -6.59 -2.30
C ALA A 19 43.63 -6.91 -1.06
N ALA A 20 43.77 -6.11 -0.01
CA ALA A 20 42.77 -6.07 1.05
C ALA A 20 41.47 -5.67 0.38
N ALA A 21 40.53 -6.60 0.27
CA ALA A 21 39.17 -6.26 -0.12
C ALA A 21 38.69 -5.23 0.91
N GLN A 22 38.48 -3.99 0.48
CA GLN A 22 37.82 -2.98 1.26
C GLN A 22 36.40 -3.51 1.50
N GLU A 23 36.11 -3.97 2.71
CA GLU A 23 34.77 -4.30 3.11
C GLU A 23 33.94 -3.04 2.94
N THR A 24 32.97 -3.09 2.05
CA THR A 24 31.94 -2.04 1.93
C THR A 24 31.30 -1.89 3.29
N PRO A 25 31.19 -0.66 3.84
CA PRO A 25 30.56 -0.44 5.13
C PRO A 25 29.17 -1.13 5.13
N LYS A 26 28.94 -2.01 6.10
CA LYS A 26 27.66 -2.68 6.25
C LYS A 26 26.60 -1.61 6.48
N ALA A 27 25.51 -1.63 5.69
CA ALA A 27 24.39 -0.70 5.88
C ALA A 27 23.93 -0.74 7.35
N PRO A 28 23.52 0.41 7.93
CA PRO A 28 23.06 0.46 9.32
C PRO A 28 21.88 -0.50 9.51
N GLU A 29 21.94 -1.30 10.57
CA GLU A 29 20.92 -2.28 10.89
C GLU A 29 19.89 -1.65 11.83
N TYR A 30 18.61 -1.68 11.42
CA TYR A 30 17.50 -1.24 12.25
C TYR A 30 17.12 -2.34 13.24
N GLU A 31 16.99 -1.95 14.52
CA GLU A 31 16.49 -2.78 15.61
C GLU A 31 15.20 -2.16 16.12
N PHE A 32 14.08 -2.89 16.05
CA PHE A 32 12.78 -2.36 16.46
C PHE A 32 12.31 -2.96 17.78
N THR A 33 11.74 -2.09 18.62
CA THR A 33 11.02 -2.47 19.82
C THR A 33 9.55 -2.15 19.64
N THR A 34 8.69 -3.16 19.70
CA THR A 34 7.24 -2.99 19.62
C THR A 34 6.74 -2.20 20.83
N VAL A 35 6.02 -1.12 20.58
CA VAL A 35 5.36 -0.29 21.60
C VAL A 35 3.92 -0.73 21.80
N LYS A 36 3.21 -0.97 20.71
CA LYS A 36 1.81 -1.39 20.69
C LYS A 36 1.56 -2.23 19.46
N GLU A 37 0.82 -3.31 19.62
CA GLU A 37 0.42 -4.19 18.53
C GLU A 37 -1.05 -4.56 18.70
N ASN A 38 -1.83 -4.39 17.65
CA ASN A 38 -3.23 -4.78 17.60
C ASN A 38 -3.40 -6.06 16.77
N PRO A 39 -4.37 -6.92 17.06
CA PRO A 39 -4.56 -8.17 16.34
C PRO A 39 -4.85 -7.96 14.85
N ILE A 40 -4.20 -8.77 14.02
CA ILE A 40 -4.42 -8.84 12.57
C ILE A 40 -4.60 -10.30 12.13
N THR A 41 -5.23 -10.49 10.98
CA THR A 41 -5.31 -11.79 10.28
C THR A 41 -4.00 -12.09 9.54
N SER A 42 -3.90 -13.28 8.93
CA SER A 42 -2.72 -13.71 8.17
C SER A 42 -2.35 -12.74 7.04
N ILE A 43 -1.05 -12.73 6.67
CA ILE A 43 -0.55 -11.94 5.53
C ILE A 43 -0.89 -12.67 4.24
N LYS A 44 -1.55 -11.95 3.32
CA LYS A 44 -1.94 -12.45 1.99
C LYS A 44 -0.98 -11.98 0.90
N ASN A 45 -1.11 -12.54 -0.28
CA ASN A 45 -0.30 -12.17 -1.44
C ASN A 45 -1.18 -11.79 -2.64
N GLN A 46 -1.27 -10.49 -2.93
CA GLN A 46 -1.98 -9.98 -4.10
C GLN A 46 -1.28 -10.31 -5.42
N TYR A 47 -0.01 -10.70 -5.37
CA TYR A 47 0.84 -11.04 -6.50
C TYR A 47 0.75 -10.01 -7.65
N ARG A 48 0.26 -10.41 -8.84
CA ARG A 48 0.19 -9.57 -10.06
C ARG A 48 -1.23 -9.10 -10.38
N SER A 49 -1.95 -8.60 -9.37
CA SER A 49 -3.35 -8.23 -9.56
C SER A 49 -3.64 -6.73 -9.58
N GLY A 50 -2.72 -5.88 -9.09
CA GLY A 50 -3.00 -4.44 -8.93
C GLY A 50 -4.15 -4.12 -7.97
N THR A 51 -4.52 -5.08 -7.09
CA THR A 51 -5.68 -4.99 -6.18
C THR A 51 -5.31 -4.75 -4.72
N CYS A 52 -4.18 -4.08 -4.46
CA CYS A 52 -3.71 -3.72 -3.11
C CYS A 52 -4.79 -3.03 -2.27
N TRP A 53 -5.58 -2.15 -2.89
CA TRP A 53 -6.72 -1.47 -2.27
C TRP A 53 -7.74 -2.44 -1.65
N CYS A 54 -7.99 -3.57 -2.30
CA CYS A 54 -8.91 -4.59 -1.82
C CYS A 54 -8.30 -5.42 -0.69
N PHE A 55 -7.08 -5.95 -0.91
CA PHE A 55 -6.37 -6.74 0.09
C PHE A 55 -6.17 -5.99 1.41
N SER A 56 -5.77 -4.72 1.33
CA SER A 56 -5.53 -3.90 2.52
C SER A 56 -6.81 -3.49 3.24
N ALA A 57 -7.86 -3.09 2.50
CA ALA A 57 -9.13 -2.73 3.12
C ALA A 57 -9.85 -3.94 3.71
N LEU A 58 -9.82 -5.12 3.06
CA LEU A 58 -10.35 -6.34 3.65
C LEU A 58 -9.55 -6.77 4.87
N SER A 59 -8.22 -6.69 4.84
CA SER A 59 -7.38 -6.93 6.02
C SER A 59 -7.76 -6.02 7.20
N PHE A 60 -8.07 -4.75 6.92
CA PHE A 60 -8.59 -3.82 7.93
C PHE A 60 -9.98 -4.26 8.46
N VAL A 61 -10.92 -4.62 7.57
CA VAL A 61 -12.27 -5.08 7.96
C VAL A 61 -12.20 -6.40 8.75
N GLU A 62 -11.33 -7.32 8.35
CA GLU A 62 -11.07 -8.58 9.08
C GLU A 62 -10.56 -8.32 10.51
N SER A 63 -9.66 -7.33 10.68
CA SER A 63 -9.19 -6.92 12.01
C SER A 63 -10.29 -6.26 12.84
N GLU A 64 -11.21 -5.50 12.23
CA GLU A 64 -12.38 -4.97 12.91
C GLU A 64 -13.36 -6.08 13.36
N ILE A 65 -13.55 -7.11 12.53
CA ILE A 65 -14.33 -8.30 12.90
C ILE A 65 -13.64 -9.04 14.06
N LEU A 66 -12.34 -9.27 13.95
CA LEU A 66 -11.55 -9.91 15.02
C LEU A 66 -11.65 -9.12 16.33
N ARG A 67 -11.51 -7.79 16.28
CA ARG A 67 -11.64 -6.90 17.45
C ARG A 67 -13.03 -6.94 18.08
N THR A 68 -14.10 -6.98 17.27
CA THR A 68 -15.49 -6.86 17.76
C THR A 68 -16.15 -8.20 18.07
N LYS A 69 -15.76 -9.27 17.36
CA LYS A 69 -16.38 -10.60 17.46
C LYS A 69 -15.48 -11.62 18.13
N GLY A 70 -14.15 -11.41 18.16
CA GLY A 70 -13.19 -12.31 18.82
C GLY A 70 -12.83 -13.57 18.02
N TYR A 71 -13.14 -13.62 16.71
CA TYR A 71 -12.73 -14.72 15.81
C TYR A 71 -12.17 -14.16 14.50
N GLU A 72 -11.26 -14.90 13.87
CA GLU A 72 -10.71 -14.58 12.57
C GLU A 72 -11.70 -14.95 11.47
N LEU A 73 -11.76 -14.11 10.46
CA LEU A 73 -12.53 -14.33 9.24
C LEU A 73 -11.66 -13.98 8.04
N ASP A 74 -11.64 -14.84 7.05
CA ASP A 74 -10.95 -14.65 5.78
C ASP A 74 -11.99 -14.27 4.71
N LEU A 75 -11.90 -13.04 4.17
CA LEU A 75 -12.87 -12.48 3.24
C LEU A 75 -12.39 -12.62 1.80
N SER A 76 -13.32 -12.84 0.87
CA SER A 76 -13.03 -12.99 -0.54
C SER A 76 -12.70 -11.65 -1.19
N GLU A 77 -11.42 -11.47 -1.56
CA GLU A 77 -11.01 -10.31 -2.35
C GLU A 77 -11.64 -10.32 -3.74
N MET A 78 -11.74 -11.49 -4.37
CA MET A 78 -12.21 -11.58 -5.75
C MET A 78 -13.73 -11.34 -5.87
N PHE A 79 -14.49 -11.62 -4.83
CA PHE A 79 -15.88 -11.16 -4.73
C PHE A 79 -15.95 -9.64 -4.83
N VAL A 80 -15.15 -8.95 -4.03
CA VAL A 80 -15.13 -7.49 -3.97
C VAL A 80 -14.59 -6.88 -5.26
N VAL A 81 -13.47 -7.38 -5.77
CA VAL A 81 -12.84 -6.90 -7.01
C VAL A 81 -13.80 -7.02 -8.19
N GLY A 82 -14.45 -8.17 -8.36
CA GLY A 82 -15.36 -8.39 -9.48
C GLY A 82 -16.60 -7.49 -9.42
N LYS A 83 -17.18 -7.28 -8.24
CA LYS A 83 -18.31 -6.34 -8.07
C LYS A 83 -17.89 -4.90 -8.32
N SER A 84 -16.72 -4.49 -7.84
CA SER A 84 -16.17 -3.16 -8.10
C SER A 84 -15.89 -2.94 -9.60
N TYR A 85 -15.30 -3.92 -10.29
CA TYR A 85 -15.06 -3.84 -11.74
C TYR A 85 -16.36 -3.69 -12.53
N ARG A 86 -17.41 -4.41 -12.14
CA ARG A 86 -18.75 -4.29 -12.74
C ARG A 86 -19.33 -2.88 -12.58
N ASP A 87 -19.29 -2.33 -11.38
CA ASP A 87 -19.79 -0.98 -11.11
C ASP A 87 -19.00 0.07 -11.89
N ARG A 88 -17.68 -0.09 -11.94
CA ARG A 88 -16.77 0.78 -12.70
C ARG A 88 -17.06 0.70 -14.20
N ALA A 89 -17.31 -0.50 -14.75
CA ALA A 89 -17.71 -0.67 -16.14
C ALA A 89 -18.99 0.10 -16.47
N VAL A 90 -20.00 0.03 -15.61
CA VAL A 90 -21.24 0.79 -15.77
C VAL A 90 -20.97 2.30 -15.77
N LYS A 91 -20.18 2.81 -14.84
CA LYS A 91 -19.83 4.23 -14.75
C LYS A 91 -18.97 4.68 -15.95
N TYR A 92 -18.00 3.85 -16.37
CA TYR A 92 -17.16 4.10 -17.54
C TYR A 92 -17.98 4.26 -18.82
N VAL A 93 -18.90 3.35 -19.07
CA VAL A 93 -19.79 3.39 -20.25
C VAL A 93 -20.75 4.59 -20.18
N ARG A 94 -21.28 4.94 -19.00
CA ARG A 94 -22.12 6.13 -18.82
C ARG A 94 -21.38 7.44 -19.07
N LEU A 95 -20.07 7.47 -18.83
CA LEU A 95 -19.20 8.62 -19.05
C LEU A 95 -18.51 8.58 -20.43
N ASP A 96 -19.02 7.79 -21.36
CA ASP A 96 -18.51 7.67 -22.72
C ASP A 96 -17.00 7.33 -22.80
N GLY A 97 -16.49 6.57 -21.83
CA GLY A 97 -15.07 6.18 -21.71
C GLY A 97 -14.18 7.20 -20.99
N HIS A 98 -14.73 8.31 -20.49
CA HIS A 98 -13.98 9.34 -19.78
C HIS A 98 -13.91 9.08 -18.27
N LEU A 99 -13.36 7.94 -17.90
CA LEU A 99 -13.09 7.52 -16.52
C LEU A 99 -11.84 6.66 -16.52
N ASN A 100 -11.07 6.66 -15.43
CA ASN A 100 -10.00 5.68 -15.27
C ASN A 100 -10.60 4.27 -15.16
N PHE A 101 -10.23 3.36 -16.05
CA PHE A 101 -10.60 1.94 -15.98
C PHE A 101 -9.32 1.11 -15.96
N ALA A 102 -8.88 0.76 -14.76
CA ALA A 102 -7.63 0.05 -14.46
C ALA A 102 -7.82 -0.88 -13.26
N ALA A 103 -6.79 -1.60 -12.86
CA ALA A 103 -6.82 -2.51 -11.72
C ALA A 103 -6.93 -1.79 -10.36
N GLY A 104 -6.29 -0.63 -10.22
CA GLY A 104 -6.29 0.18 -8.99
C GLY A 104 -7.66 0.76 -8.67
N SER A 105 -7.93 0.97 -7.37
CA SER A 105 -9.17 1.53 -6.85
C SER A 105 -8.94 2.11 -5.45
N SER A 106 -9.98 2.62 -4.79
CA SER A 106 -9.89 3.20 -3.46
C SER A 106 -10.45 2.27 -2.37
N PHE A 107 -10.12 2.52 -1.11
CA PHE A 107 -10.72 1.79 0.01
C PHE A 107 -12.24 1.93 0.06
N GLY A 108 -12.77 3.10 -0.34
CA GLY A 108 -14.20 3.34 -0.42
C GLY A 108 -14.92 2.32 -1.29
N ASP A 109 -14.29 1.85 -2.37
CA ASP A 109 -14.87 0.83 -3.24
C ASP A 109 -15.15 -0.47 -2.50
N VAL A 110 -14.27 -0.89 -1.58
CA VAL A 110 -14.49 -2.07 -0.74
C VAL A 110 -15.71 -1.86 0.14
N PHE A 111 -15.78 -0.73 0.85
CA PHE A 111 -16.89 -0.43 1.74
C PHE A 111 -18.23 -0.35 1.00
N HIS A 112 -18.25 0.25 -0.19
CA HIS A 112 -19.44 0.27 -1.04
C HIS A 112 -19.86 -1.14 -1.46
N VAL A 113 -18.92 -1.98 -1.92
CA VAL A 113 -19.25 -3.35 -2.31
C VAL A 113 -19.77 -4.15 -1.12
N LEU A 114 -19.12 -4.09 0.05
CA LEU A 114 -19.60 -4.78 1.24
C LEU A 114 -20.98 -4.30 1.68
N ASN A 115 -21.26 -3.00 1.54
CA ASN A 115 -22.58 -2.43 1.85
C ASN A 115 -23.66 -2.86 0.87
N ASP A 116 -23.40 -2.81 -0.43
CA ASP A 116 -24.38 -2.94 -1.50
C ASP A 116 -24.61 -4.39 -1.92
N TYR A 117 -23.57 -5.24 -1.81
CA TYR A 117 -23.58 -6.63 -2.29
C TYR A 117 -23.37 -7.66 -1.17
N GLY A 118 -23.04 -7.22 0.05
CA GLY A 118 -22.79 -8.12 1.17
C GLY A 118 -21.35 -8.59 1.31
N ILE A 119 -21.15 -9.61 2.14
CA ILE A 119 -19.83 -10.17 2.48
C ILE A 119 -19.80 -11.66 2.15
N VAL A 120 -18.70 -12.12 1.56
CA VAL A 120 -18.47 -13.51 1.21
C VAL A 120 -17.13 -13.98 1.80
N PRO A 121 -17.09 -15.11 2.50
CA PRO A 121 -15.83 -15.72 2.94
C PRO A 121 -14.98 -16.19 1.76
N GLN A 122 -13.67 -16.22 1.92
CA GLN A 122 -12.72 -16.67 0.90
C GLN A 122 -13.00 -18.10 0.42
N GLU A 123 -13.39 -18.99 1.33
CA GLU A 123 -13.73 -20.38 0.97
C GLU A 123 -14.92 -20.48 0.03
N ALA A 124 -15.88 -19.56 0.11
CA ALA A 124 -17.09 -19.59 -0.73
C ALA A 124 -16.85 -19.02 -2.14
N MET A 125 -15.81 -18.18 -2.31
CA MET A 125 -15.41 -17.63 -3.61
C MET A 125 -13.89 -17.37 -3.63
N PRO A 126 -13.06 -18.41 -3.88
CA PRO A 126 -11.61 -18.24 -3.97
C PRO A 126 -11.13 -17.32 -5.09
N GLY A 127 -11.81 -17.36 -6.26
CA GLY A 127 -11.57 -16.43 -7.35
C GLY A 127 -10.39 -16.77 -8.27
N PHE A 128 -10.01 -18.04 -8.42
CA PHE A 128 -8.83 -18.48 -9.20
C PHE A 128 -9.20 -19.49 -10.29
N ASN A 129 -10.10 -19.14 -11.23
CA ASN A 129 -10.53 -20.04 -12.30
C ASN A 129 -9.60 -20.06 -13.52
N TYR A 130 -8.48 -19.35 -13.48
CA TYR A 130 -7.56 -19.16 -14.60
C TYR A 130 -6.24 -19.93 -14.46
N GLY A 131 -6.21 -20.96 -13.61
CA GLY A 131 -5.13 -21.96 -13.57
C GLY A 131 -3.91 -21.56 -12.73
N THR A 132 -4.00 -20.51 -11.90
CA THR A 132 -2.98 -20.12 -10.93
C THR A 132 -3.53 -20.20 -9.51
N GLU A 133 -2.64 -20.31 -8.51
CA GLU A 133 -2.99 -20.28 -7.08
C GLU A 133 -2.87 -18.88 -6.48
N LEU A 134 -2.35 -17.91 -7.25
CA LEU A 134 -2.17 -16.51 -6.86
C LEU A 134 -2.83 -15.60 -7.89
N PRO A 135 -3.27 -14.39 -7.50
CA PRO A 135 -3.92 -13.46 -8.41
C PRO A 135 -2.99 -13.00 -9.55
N GLU A 136 -3.36 -13.32 -10.80
CA GLU A 136 -2.70 -12.84 -12.03
C GLU A 136 -3.73 -12.18 -12.93
N HIS A 137 -3.87 -10.85 -12.86
CA HIS A 137 -4.95 -10.13 -13.52
C HIS A 137 -4.55 -9.38 -14.79
N ASN A 138 -3.27 -9.41 -15.20
CA ASN A 138 -2.81 -8.66 -16.38
C ASN A 138 -3.62 -8.96 -17.65
N GLU A 139 -3.98 -10.23 -17.88
CA GLU A 139 -4.82 -10.62 -19.01
C GLU A 139 -6.25 -10.13 -18.82
N LEU A 140 -6.85 -10.39 -17.64
CA LEU A 140 -8.20 -9.96 -17.30
C LEU A 140 -8.36 -8.44 -17.45
N ASP A 141 -7.42 -7.65 -16.91
CA ASP A 141 -7.45 -6.19 -16.97
C ASP A 141 -7.45 -5.70 -18.43
N ALA A 142 -6.62 -6.30 -19.28
CA ALA A 142 -6.56 -5.98 -20.70
C ALA A 142 -7.87 -6.36 -21.43
N VAL A 143 -8.44 -7.54 -21.13
CA VAL A 143 -9.70 -8.02 -21.71
C VAL A 143 -10.85 -7.10 -21.29
N LEU A 144 -10.99 -6.81 -20.01
CA LEU A 144 -12.07 -5.96 -19.48
C LEU A 144 -11.97 -4.52 -20.04
N LYS A 145 -10.75 -3.96 -20.10
CA LYS A 145 -10.53 -2.63 -20.68
C LYS A 145 -10.91 -2.60 -22.17
N GLY A 146 -10.45 -3.58 -22.95
CA GLY A 146 -10.79 -3.69 -24.37
C GLY A 146 -12.30 -3.85 -24.59
N TYR A 147 -12.96 -4.63 -23.72
CA TYR A 147 -14.41 -4.82 -23.77
C TYR A 147 -15.17 -3.51 -23.55
N VAL A 148 -14.89 -2.78 -22.46
CA VAL A 148 -15.62 -1.55 -22.14
C VAL A 148 -15.32 -0.43 -23.16
N ASP A 149 -14.12 -0.39 -23.75
CA ASP A 149 -13.77 0.53 -24.82
C ASP A 149 -14.62 0.26 -26.07
N ALA A 150 -14.74 -0.99 -26.49
CA ALA A 150 -15.57 -1.37 -27.63
C ALA A 150 -17.06 -1.05 -27.40
N VAL A 151 -17.56 -1.26 -26.17
CA VAL A 151 -18.93 -0.89 -25.79
C VAL A 151 -19.13 0.61 -25.82
N SER A 152 -18.20 1.39 -25.24
CA SER A 152 -18.29 2.85 -25.16
C SER A 152 -18.21 3.53 -26.53
N ALA A 153 -17.58 2.90 -27.52
CA ALA A 153 -17.55 3.40 -28.92
C ALA A 153 -18.93 3.41 -29.59
N LYS A 154 -19.93 2.74 -29.02
CA LYS A 154 -21.34 2.75 -29.49
C LYS A 154 -21.51 2.42 -30.99
N PRO A 155 -20.94 1.30 -31.49
CA PRO A 155 -20.92 0.99 -32.92
C PRO A 155 -22.32 0.93 -33.54
N ASN A 156 -23.33 0.60 -32.76
CA ASN A 156 -24.75 0.53 -33.18
C ASN A 156 -25.52 1.82 -32.85
N LYS A 157 -24.88 2.91 -32.40
CA LYS A 157 -25.47 4.17 -31.91
C LYS A 157 -26.32 4.02 -30.64
N VAL A 158 -26.90 2.84 -30.38
CA VAL A 158 -27.67 2.49 -29.19
C VAL A 158 -27.04 1.27 -28.57
N LEU A 159 -26.76 1.32 -27.26
CA LEU A 159 -26.21 0.18 -26.52
C LEU A 159 -27.23 -0.96 -26.43
N SER A 160 -26.78 -2.18 -26.64
CA SER A 160 -27.59 -3.36 -26.39
C SER A 160 -27.75 -3.59 -24.88
N THR A 161 -28.80 -4.31 -24.50
CA THR A 161 -28.97 -4.78 -23.11
C THR A 161 -28.06 -5.98 -22.77
N ALA A 162 -27.31 -6.50 -23.75
CA ALA A 162 -26.44 -7.65 -23.58
C ALA A 162 -25.04 -7.31 -23.02
N TRP A 163 -24.58 -6.09 -23.24
CA TRP A 163 -23.19 -5.75 -22.95
C TRP A 163 -22.79 -6.00 -21.49
N LEU A 164 -23.66 -5.64 -20.54
CA LEU A 164 -23.33 -5.82 -19.11
C LEU A 164 -23.32 -7.31 -18.73
N ARG A 165 -24.25 -8.12 -19.26
CA ARG A 165 -24.20 -9.58 -19.05
C ARG A 165 -22.96 -10.22 -19.67
N GLY A 166 -22.50 -9.72 -20.82
CA GLY A 166 -21.25 -10.15 -21.43
C GLY A 166 -20.03 -9.80 -20.57
N PHE A 167 -20.02 -8.60 -19.95
CA PHE A 167 -19.00 -8.23 -18.99
C PHE A 167 -19.01 -9.14 -17.76
N ASP A 168 -20.19 -9.34 -17.16
CA ASP A 168 -20.37 -10.22 -16.00
C ASP A 168 -19.92 -11.67 -16.30
N ALA A 169 -20.20 -12.18 -17.50
CA ALA A 169 -19.77 -13.51 -17.91
C ALA A 169 -18.23 -13.61 -18.03
N ILE A 170 -17.56 -12.59 -18.55
CA ILE A 170 -16.09 -12.55 -18.58
C ILE A 170 -15.54 -12.60 -17.15
N VAL A 171 -16.05 -11.78 -16.25
CA VAL A 171 -15.59 -11.78 -14.85
C VAL A 171 -15.81 -13.12 -14.18
N ALA A 172 -16.97 -13.77 -14.42
CA ALA A 172 -17.29 -15.08 -13.86
C ALA A 172 -16.37 -16.20 -14.37
N GLU A 173 -15.92 -16.14 -15.63
CA GLU A 173 -14.95 -17.11 -16.16
C GLU A 173 -13.60 -17.05 -15.44
N TYR A 174 -13.17 -15.83 -15.02
CA TYR A 174 -11.89 -15.65 -14.30
C TYR A 174 -12.02 -15.88 -12.80
N PHE A 175 -13.08 -15.40 -12.17
CA PHE A 175 -13.22 -15.41 -10.71
C PHE A 175 -14.16 -16.49 -10.18
N GLY A 176 -14.93 -17.13 -11.03
CA GLY A 176 -16.00 -18.04 -10.64
C GLY A 176 -17.36 -17.34 -10.48
N GLU A 177 -18.38 -18.14 -10.35
CA GLU A 177 -19.74 -17.66 -10.11
C GLU A 177 -19.89 -17.08 -8.72
N TYR A 178 -20.63 -15.99 -8.61
CA TYR A 178 -20.95 -15.38 -7.32
C TYR A 178 -21.92 -16.28 -6.54
N PRO A 179 -21.59 -16.67 -5.29
CA PRO A 179 -22.47 -17.52 -4.50
C PRO A 179 -23.76 -16.77 -4.14
N GLU A 180 -24.90 -17.40 -4.38
CA GLU A 180 -26.19 -16.93 -3.88
C GLU A 180 -26.30 -17.22 -2.37
N THR A 181 -25.84 -18.40 -1.94
CA THR A 181 -25.76 -18.80 -0.53
C THR A 181 -24.46 -19.57 -0.27
N PHE A 182 -24.04 -19.60 0.98
CA PHE A 182 -22.89 -20.38 1.47
C PHE A 182 -23.07 -20.74 2.94
N THR A 183 -22.29 -21.69 3.43
CA THR A 183 -22.38 -22.16 4.82
C THR A 183 -21.16 -21.74 5.64
N VAL A 184 -21.39 -21.12 6.80
CA VAL A 184 -20.36 -20.83 7.80
C VAL A 184 -20.81 -21.44 9.13
N ASP A 185 -19.97 -22.25 9.78
CA ASP A 185 -20.26 -22.91 11.05
C ASP A 185 -21.60 -23.70 11.05
N GLY A 186 -21.92 -24.34 9.91
CA GLY A 186 -23.13 -25.14 9.74
C GLY A 186 -24.43 -24.34 9.53
N LYS A 187 -24.34 -23.03 9.42
CA LYS A 187 -25.48 -22.16 9.12
C LYS A 187 -25.35 -21.56 7.71
N GLU A 188 -26.47 -21.59 6.96
CA GLU A 188 -26.55 -21.00 5.63
C GLU A 188 -26.78 -19.48 5.71
N TYR A 189 -26.08 -18.77 4.81
CA TYR A 189 -26.17 -17.31 4.67
C TYR A 189 -26.21 -16.91 3.18
N THR A 190 -26.88 -15.79 2.90
CA THR A 190 -26.62 -14.99 1.71
C THR A 190 -25.51 -13.98 2.02
N PRO A 191 -24.84 -13.38 1.02
CA PRO A 191 -23.83 -12.33 1.25
C PRO A 191 -24.35 -11.19 2.15
N GLU A 192 -25.60 -10.73 1.96
CA GLU A 192 -26.21 -9.66 2.74
C GLU A 192 -26.46 -10.10 4.18
N SER A 193 -27.04 -11.31 4.38
CA SER A 193 -27.32 -11.80 5.74
C SER A 193 -26.03 -12.11 6.51
N PHE A 194 -24.95 -12.43 5.81
CA PHE A 194 -23.65 -12.60 6.43
C PHE A 194 -23.01 -11.27 6.84
N ARG A 195 -23.15 -10.22 6.01
CA ARG A 195 -22.78 -8.85 6.41
C ARG A 195 -23.49 -8.42 7.71
N GLU A 196 -24.79 -8.68 7.83
CA GLU A 196 -25.55 -8.41 9.04
C GLU A 196 -25.03 -9.23 10.24
N HIS A 197 -24.70 -10.51 10.02
CA HIS A 197 -24.16 -11.38 11.05
C HIS A 197 -22.82 -10.88 11.60
N VAL A 198 -21.89 -10.46 10.74
CA VAL A 198 -20.60 -9.89 11.16
C VAL A 198 -20.73 -8.46 11.71
N GLY A 199 -21.87 -7.80 11.44
CA GLY A 199 -22.18 -6.46 11.97
C GLY A 199 -21.42 -5.35 11.27
N PHE A 200 -21.05 -5.53 9.99
CA PHE A 200 -20.39 -4.49 9.21
C PHE A 200 -21.38 -3.35 8.90
N ASN A 201 -20.93 -2.11 9.15
CA ASN A 201 -21.65 -0.90 8.82
C ASN A 201 -20.68 0.15 8.28
N MET A 202 -20.76 0.48 6.99
CA MET A 202 -19.83 1.42 6.36
C MET A 202 -19.82 2.80 7.00
N ASN A 203 -20.93 3.22 7.65
CA ASN A 203 -21.04 4.53 8.31
C ASN A 203 -20.21 4.62 9.62
N ASP A 204 -19.62 3.53 10.08
CA ASP A 204 -18.72 3.53 11.23
C ASP A 204 -17.27 3.87 10.84
N TYR A 205 -16.98 4.03 9.55
CA TYR A 205 -15.66 4.28 9.04
C TYR A 205 -15.53 5.66 8.42
N VAL A 206 -14.38 6.31 8.67
CA VAL A 206 -14.10 7.68 8.26
C VAL A 206 -12.87 7.70 7.39
N ASN A 207 -13.01 8.25 6.19
CA ASN A 207 -11.90 8.51 5.28
C ASN A 207 -11.31 9.89 5.56
N ILE A 208 -9.99 9.97 5.78
CA ILE A 208 -9.28 11.19 6.19
C ILE A 208 -8.07 11.40 5.29
N THR A 209 -7.81 12.64 4.95
CA THR A 209 -6.64 13.11 4.21
C THR A 209 -6.10 14.40 4.79
N SER A 210 -4.99 14.92 4.23
CA SER A 210 -4.37 16.16 4.68
C SER A 210 -3.73 16.92 3.52
N PHE A 211 -4.47 17.86 2.92
CA PHE A 211 -3.99 18.70 1.83
C PHE A 211 -4.47 20.14 1.97
N THR A 212 -3.65 21.13 1.56
CA THR A 212 -3.93 22.57 1.78
C THR A 212 -4.74 23.24 0.66
N HIS A 213 -4.93 22.57 -0.48
CA HIS A 213 -5.70 23.11 -1.61
C HIS A 213 -7.21 23.08 -1.40
N HIS A 214 -7.67 22.43 -0.31
CA HIS A 214 -9.06 22.48 0.17
C HIS A 214 -9.12 22.89 1.64
N PRO A 215 -10.23 23.47 2.12
CA PRO A 215 -10.39 23.84 3.53
C PRO A 215 -10.22 22.63 4.46
N PHE A 216 -9.54 22.85 5.60
CA PHE A 216 -9.50 21.85 6.65
C PHE A 216 -10.86 21.71 7.35
N TYR A 217 -11.12 20.53 7.90
CA TYR A 217 -12.34 20.10 8.61
C TYR A 217 -13.58 19.98 7.72
N GLU A 218 -13.40 20.05 6.41
CA GLU A 218 -14.46 19.82 5.43
C GLU A 218 -14.11 18.60 4.56
N PRO A 219 -15.12 17.84 4.08
CA PRO A 219 -14.87 16.76 3.15
C PRO A 219 -14.65 17.30 1.73
N PHE A 220 -13.74 16.67 0.99
CA PHE A 220 -13.57 16.89 -0.45
C PHE A 220 -13.22 15.59 -1.16
N ILE A 221 -13.36 15.57 -2.48
CA ILE A 221 -13.01 14.43 -3.33
C ILE A 221 -11.51 14.51 -3.64
N ILE A 222 -10.71 13.55 -3.16
CA ILE A 222 -9.29 13.49 -3.49
C ILE A 222 -9.14 13.23 -4.98
N GLU A 223 -8.40 14.11 -5.68
CA GLU A 223 -8.20 14.07 -7.12
C GLU A 223 -7.08 13.08 -7.50
N VAL A 224 -7.36 11.80 -7.33
CA VAL A 224 -6.55 10.68 -7.81
C VAL A 224 -7.37 9.82 -8.76
N CYS A 225 -6.70 9.22 -9.75
CA CYS A 225 -7.40 8.45 -10.79
C CYS A 225 -8.16 7.25 -10.23
N ASP A 226 -7.69 6.66 -9.16
CA ASP A 226 -8.25 5.47 -8.53
C ASP A 226 -9.48 5.77 -7.66
N ASN A 227 -9.71 7.04 -7.31
CA ASN A 227 -10.97 7.49 -6.70
C ASN A 227 -12.08 7.69 -7.75
N TRP A 228 -12.34 6.67 -8.54
CA TRP A 228 -13.30 6.71 -9.65
C TRP A 228 -14.78 6.83 -9.21
N ARG A 229 -15.11 6.46 -7.96
CA ARG A 229 -16.44 6.70 -7.37
C ARG A 229 -16.66 8.15 -6.99
N TRP A 230 -15.58 8.91 -6.80
CA TRP A 230 -15.56 10.28 -6.30
C TRP A 230 -15.96 10.37 -4.83
N ASP A 231 -15.50 9.40 -4.05
CA ASP A 231 -15.69 9.40 -2.62
C ASP A 231 -14.91 10.54 -1.97
N SER A 232 -15.52 11.14 -0.96
CA SER A 232 -14.91 12.23 -0.22
C SER A 232 -14.09 11.71 0.97
N ALA A 233 -13.08 12.51 1.35
CA ALA A 233 -12.33 12.34 2.59
C ALA A 233 -12.39 13.62 3.40
N TYR A 234 -12.47 13.52 4.73
CA TYR A 234 -12.34 14.66 5.62
C TYR A 234 -10.89 15.15 5.60
N ASN A 235 -10.72 16.46 5.43
CA ASN A 235 -9.43 17.09 5.35
C ASN A 235 -8.99 17.59 6.74
N LEU A 236 -7.84 17.11 7.23
CA LEU A 236 -7.27 17.56 8.50
C LEU A 236 -5.90 18.19 8.28
N PRO A 237 -5.44 19.10 9.17
CA PRO A 237 -4.02 19.42 9.26
C PRO A 237 -3.20 18.15 9.47
N MET A 238 -1.99 18.08 8.92
CA MET A 238 -1.13 16.90 8.97
C MET A 238 -0.92 16.37 10.40
N ASP A 239 -0.66 17.28 11.36
CA ASP A 239 -0.45 16.85 12.74
C ASP A 239 -1.70 16.29 13.39
N GLU A 240 -2.90 16.77 13.03
CA GLU A 240 -4.16 16.19 13.52
C GLU A 240 -4.46 14.83 12.84
N MET A 241 -4.11 14.66 11.57
CA MET A 241 -4.18 13.35 10.92
C MET A 241 -3.25 12.34 11.64
N MET A 242 -2.02 12.73 11.95
CA MET A 242 -1.09 11.89 12.72
C MET A 242 -1.61 11.59 14.11
N GLU A 243 -2.22 12.57 14.80
CA GLU A 243 -2.87 12.34 16.10
C GLU A 243 -3.97 11.28 16.00
N VAL A 244 -4.81 11.32 14.96
CA VAL A 244 -5.80 10.28 14.70
C VAL A 244 -5.15 8.91 14.57
N MET A 245 -4.05 8.82 13.80
CA MET A 245 -3.35 7.54 13.56
C MET A 245 -2.78 6.95 14.86
N TYR A 246 -2.08 7.75 15.65
CA TYR A 246 -1.55 7.30 16.94
C TYR A 246 -2.68 6.89 17.91
N ASN A 247 -3.72 7.73 18.01
CA ASN A 247 -4.86 7.46 18.88
C ASN A 247 -5.63 6.19 18.48
N ALA A 248 -5.74 5.91 17.17
CA ALA A 248 -6.36 4.70 16.68
C ALA A 248 -5.62 3.45 17.19
N ILE A 249 -4.31 3.40 16.98
CA ILE A 249 -3.52 2.24 17.41
C ILE A 249 -3.54 2.09 18.94
N ASP A 250 -3.39 3.18 19.69
CA ASP A 250 -3.41 3.16 21.15
C ASP A 250 -4.75 2.63 21.71
N LYS A 251 -5.86 2.96 21.05
CA LYS A 251 -7.21 2.48 21.43
C LYS A 251 -7.55 1.06 20.96
N GLY A 252 -6.64 0.38 20.25
CA GLY A 252 -6.85 -0.98 19.78
C GLY A 252 -7.51 -1.09 18.40
N TYR A 253 -7.59 0.00 17.64
CA TYR A 253 -8.01 0.02 16.25
C TYR A 253 -6.83 -0.10 15.31
N THR A 254 -7.11 -0.52 14.08
CA THR A 254 -6.16 -0.53 12.97
C THR A 254 -6.52 0.54 11.93
N ILE A 255 -5.74 0.68 10.86
CA ILE A 255 -5.88 1.75 9.88
C ILE A 255 -5.68 1.19 8.47
N ALA A 256 -6.65 1.37 7.56
CA ALA A 256 -6.36 1.21 6.14
C ALA A 256 -5.60 2.45 5.65
N TRP A 257 -4.46 2.25 4.99
CA TRP A 257 -3.49 3.29 4.69
C TRP A 257 -3.12 3.30 3.21
N GLY A 258 -3.50 4.37 2.50
CA GLY A 258 -3.10 4.67 1.13
C GLY A 258 -1.85 5.54 1.11
N SER A 259 -0.83 5.13 0.37
CA SER A 259 0.49 5.77 0.37
C SER A 259 1.18 5.67 -0.99
N ASP A 260 2.06 6.62 -1.24
CA ASP A 260 3.11 6.47 -2.23
C ASP A 260 4.22 5.56 -1.67
N VAL A 261 4.63 4.57 -2.44
CA VAL A 261 5.71 3.64 -2.12
C VAL A 261 6.82 3.64 -3.17
N SER A 262 6.75 4.56 -4.15
CA SER A 262 7.76 4.69 -5.23
C SER A 262 9.08 5.30 -4.73
N GLU A 263 9.28 5.43 -3.45
CA GLU A 263 10.43 6.05 -2.81
C GLU A 263 11.61 5.09 -2.61
N LYS A 264 12.84 5.62 -2.71
CA LYS A 264 14.04 4.84 -2.43
C LYS A 264 14.08 4.30 -1.00
N GLY A 265 13.49 5.04 -0.05
CA GLY A 265 13.40 4.64 1.34
C GLY A 265 12.34 3.58 1.61
N PHE A 266 11.45 3.27 0.65
CA PHE A 266 10.56 2.12 0.71
C PHE A 266 11.28 0.89 0.16
N THR A 267 11.87 0.10 1.05
CA THR A 267 12.75 -1.01 0.69
C THR A 267 12.03 -2.35 0.64
N ARG A 268 12.56 -3.29 -0.11
CA ARG A 268 12.04 -4.68 -0.14
C ARG A 268 12.26 -5.42 1.17
N ASP A 269 13.18 -4.92 2.01
CA ASP A 269 13.51 -5.54 3.30
C ASP A 269 12.54 -5.12 4.43
N GLY A 270 11.51 -4.35 4.12
CA GLY A 270 10.47 -3.98 5.07
C GLY A 270 10.70 -2.66 5.80
N LEU A 271 11.41 -1.71 5.19
CA LEU A 271 11.57 -0.34 5.71
C LEU A 271 10.86 0.66 4.81
N ALA A 272 10.27 1.68 5.43
CA ALA A 272 9.74 2.87 4.78
C ALA A 272 10.23 4.10 5.55
N VAL A 273 11.26 4.77 5.04
CA VAL A 273 12.01 5.84 5.70
C VAL A 273 12.22 7.02 4.75
N MET A 274 12.38 8.23 5.29
CA MET A 274 12.65 9.46 4.53
C MET A 274 14.01 10.04 4.93
N PRO A 275 15.13 9.42 4.52
CA PRO A 275 16.46 9.91 4.88
C PRO A 275 16.70 11.27 4.23
N VAL A 276 17.39 12.16 4.98
CA VAL A 276 17.94 13.37 4.41
C VAL A 276 18.91 12.98 3.31
N GLU A 277 18.61 13.35 2.07
CA GLU A 277 19.56 13.12 0.98
C GLU A 277 20.77 14.05 1.19
N GLU A 278 21.99 13.47 1.25
CA GLU A 278 23.19 14.28 1.16
C GLU A 278 23.16 15.03 -0.17
N THR A 279 23.28 16.35 -0.10
CA THR A 279 23.40 17.19 -1.30
C THR A 279 24.71 16.83 -1.99
N LYS A 280 24.66 15.90 -2.94
CA LYS A 280 25.78 15.68 -3.85
C LYS A 280 25.93 16.94 -4.66
N ALA A 281 27.10 17.56 -4.55
CA ALA A 281 27.46 18.69 -5.41
C ALA A 281 27.15 18.34 -6.87
N ALA A 282 26.47 19.23 -7.60
CA ALA A 282 26.11 18.98 -9.00
C ALA A 282 27.36 18.66 -9.81
N ALA A 283 27.34 17.55 -10.56
CA ALA A 283 28.50 17.09 -11.35
C ALA A 283 29.03 18.22 -12.24
N GLY A 284 30.35 18.48 -12.17
CA GLY A 284 31.02 19.56 -12.89
C GLY A 284 30.93 20.94 -12.22
N SER A 285 30.31 21.07 -11.05
CA SER A 285 30.28 22.32 -10.29
C SER A 285 31.61 22.58 -9.57
N ASP A 286 31.90 23.85 -9.26
CA ASP A 286 33.07 24.20 -8.46
C ASP A 286 33.01 23.58 -7.06
N GLN A 287 31.85 23.34 -6.54
CA GLN A 287 31.61 22.66 -5.28
C GLN A 287 32.11 21.20 -5.30
N GLU A 288 31.88 20.46 -6.40
CA GLU A 288 32.40 19.09 -6.59
C GLU A 288 33.93 19.04 -6.56
N ARG A 289 34.61 20.07 -7.08
CA ARG A 289 36.07 20.16 -7.10
C ARG A 289 36.70 20.33 -5.73
N TRP A 290 35.97 20.87 -4.76
CA TRP A 290 36.50 21.24 -3.44
C TRP A 290 36.05 20.35 -2.29
N VAL A 291 34.88 19.72 -2.38
CA VAL A 291 34.31 18.85 -1.33
C VAL A 291 35.04 17.49 -1.23
N GLY A 292 35.73 17.05 -2.26
CA GLY A 292 36.48 15.77 -2.28
C GLY A 292 37.87 15.76 -1.62
N LYS A 293 38.29 16.83 -0.91
CA LYS A 293 39.66 16.96 -0.38
C LYS A 293 39.75 17.18 1.14
N SER A 294 38.80 16.72 1.92
CA SER A 294 38.97 16.67 3.38
C SER A 294 39.77 15.40 3.77
N ALA A 295 40.79 15.62 4.62
CA ALA A 295 41.73 14.61 5.08
C ALA A 295 41.03 13.37 5.65
N GLU A 296 41.53 12.19 5.28
CA GLU A 296 41.20 10.89 5.86
C GLU A 296 41.41 10.92 7.38
N THR A 297 40.31 10.89 8.13
CA THR A 297 40.32 10.59 9.56
C THR A 297 40.35 9.07 9.71
N PRO A 298 41.19 8.48 10.60
CA PRO A 298 41.20 7.04 10.82
C PRO A 298 39.84 6.57 11.29
N GLN A 299 39.22 5.65 10.57
CA GLN A 299 37.98 5.01 10.93
C GLN A 299 38.19 4.06 12.12
N GLU A 300 37.76 4.43 13.31
CA GLU A 300 37.32 3.46 14.30
C GLU A 300 36.08 2.74 13.76
N GLU A 301 35.92 1.44 14.06
CA GLU A 301 34.72 0.66 13.74
C GLU A 301 33.46 1.27 14.42
N VAL A 302 32.96 2.35 13.87
CA VAL A 302 31.67 2.91 14.27
C VAL A 302 30.61 2.09 13.55
N LYS A 303 29.74 1.38 14.31
CA LYS A 303 28.44 0.90 13.76
C LYS A 303 27.86 2.10 13.01
N ALA A 304 27.60 1.92 11.72
CA ALA A 304 27.07 3.00 10.90
C ALA A 304 25.79 3.53 11.58
N ALA A 305 25.77 4.82 11.91
CA ALA A 305 24.60 5.45 12.51
C ALA A 305 23.40 5.34 11.53
N LEU A 306 22.18 5.22 12.06
CA LEU A 306 21.00 5.32 11.23
C LEU A 306 20.98 6.69 10.54
N PRO A 307 20.53 6.77 9.27
CA PRO A 307 20.43 8.05 8.58
C PRO A 307 19.45 8.97 9.31
N GLU A 308 19.77 10.26 9.37
CA GLU A 308 18.84 11.28 9.85
C GLU A 308 17.65 11.37 8.88
N GLU A 309 16.43 11.45 9.40
CA GLU A 309 15.24 11.59 8.59
C GLU A 309 14.82 13.06 8.41
N MET A 310 14.14 13.31 7.29
CA MET A 310 13.62 14.64 6.96
C MET A 310 12.58 15.07 7.99
N VAL A 311 12.58 16.37 8.33
CA VAL A 311 11.49 17.01 9.07
C VAL A 311 10.42 17.44 8.07
N ILE A 312 9.29 16.75 8.06
CA ILE A 312 8.22 16.95 7.07
C ILE A 312 7.28 18.06 7.53
N THR A 313 6.99 18.98 6.62
CA THR A 313 6.01 20.07 6.83
C THR A 313 4.74 19.83 5.99
N GLN A 314 3.67 20.53 6.36
CA GLN A 314 2.41 20.51 5.61
C GLN A 314 2.60 20.99 4.16
N GLU A 315 3.48 21.99 3.95
CA GLU A 315 3.78 22.54 2.63
C GLU A 315 4.55 21.54 1.77
N MET A 316 5.53 20.83 2.33
CA MET A 316 6.26 19.78 1.62
C MET A 316 5.31 18.67 1.15
N ARG A 317 4.38 18.27 2.02
CA ARG A 317 3.36 17.28 1.71
C ARG A 317 2.47 17.73 0.53
N GLN A 318 2.01 19.00 0.54
CA GLN A 318 1.23 19.58 -0.55
C GLN A 318 2.04 19.66 -1.85
N ASP A 319 3.28 20.18 -1.78
CA ASP A 319 4.15 20.28 -2.95
C ASP A 319 4.40 18.89 -3.60
N GLY A 320 4.61 17.87 -2.76
CA GLY A 320 4.77 16.48 -3.24
C GLY A 320 3.57 15.99 -4.03
N TYR A 321 2.35 16.24 -3.56
CA TYR A 321 1.10 15.88 -4.23
C TYR A 321 0.91 16.67 -5.53
N ASP A 322 1.09 17.99 -5.49
CA ASP A 322 0.89 18.87 -6.64
C ASP A 322 1.88 18.59 -7.77
N ARG A 323 3.13 18.29 -7.41
CA ARG A 323 4.20 18.00 -8.36
C ARG A 323 4.30 16.53 -8.77
N LYS A 324 3.42 15.67 -8.24
CA LYS A 324 3.40 14.23 -8.53
C LYS A 324 4.68 13.49 -8.12
N THR A 325 5.35 13.96 -7.06
CA THR A 325 6.40 13.24 -6.33
C THR A 325 5.84 12.47 -5.14
N THR A 326 4.55 12.61 -4.88
CA THR A 326 3.73 11.76 -4.03
C THR A 326 2.51 11.36 -4.83
N THR A 327 2.35 10.08 -5.12
CA THR A 327 1.29 9.51 -5.95
C THR A 327 0.48 8.46 -5.19
N ASP A 328 -0.70 8.11 -5.70
CA ASP A 328 -1.54 7.07 -5.13
C ASP A 328 -1.10 5.72 -5.72
N ASP A 329 -0.17 5.04 -5.03
CA ASP A 329 0.50 3.86 -5.56
C ASP A 329 0.04 2.56 -4.91
N HIS A 330 -0.19 2.58 -3.59
CA HIS A 330 -0.32 1.35 -2.83
C HIS A 330 -1.21 1.49 -1.60
N GLY A 331 -2.05 0.49 -1.38
CA GLY A 331 -2.84 0.35 -0.16
C GLY A 331 -2.23 -0.68 0.78
N MET A 332 -2.12 -0.36 2.07
CA MET A 332 -1.57 -1.19 3.14
C MET A 332 -2.41 -1.10 4.41
N HIS A 333 -2.05 -1.85 5.44
CA HIS A 333 -2.79 -1.93 6.69
C HIS A 333 -1.86 -1.68 7.88
N ILE A 334 -2.03 -0.54 8.57
CA ILE A 334 -1.29 -0.21 9.79
C ILE A 334 -1.99 -0.83 11.00
N TYR A 335 -1.23 -1.54 11.84
CA TYR A 335 -1.78 -2.26 12.98
C TYR A 335 -1.02 -2.07 14.29
N GLY A 336 0.14 -1.42 14.26
CA GLY A 336 0.96 -1.28 15.46
C GLY A 336 1.91 -0.09 15.41
N LEU A 337 2.60 0.10 16.54
CA LEU A 337 3.65 1.10 16.76
C LEU A 337 4.92 0.41 17.27
N ALA A 338 6.06 0.88 16.77
CA ALA A 338 7.38 0.47 17.22
C ALA A 338 8.30 1.67 17.37
N LYS A 339 9.48 1.45 17.97
CA LYS A 339 10.58 2.41 18.01
C LYS A 339 11.86 1.72 17.56
N ASP A 340 12.69 2.47 16.85
CA ASP A 340 14.05 2.05 16.57
C ASP A 340 14.97 2.21 17.80
N GLN A 341 16.24 1.83 17.68
CA GLN A 341 17.25 1.94 18.73
C GLN A 341 17.56 3.39 19.15
N ASN A 342 17.20 4.39 18.33
CA ASN A 342 17.35 5.82 18.63
C ASN A 342 16.10 6.43 19.27
N GLY A 343 15.00 5.66 19.37
CA GLY A 343 13.72 6.09 19.90
C GLY A 343 12.80 6.76 18.88
N THR A 344 13.14 6.76 17.59
CA THR A 344 12.27 7.24 16.49
C THR A 344 11.03 6.37 16.39
N ASN A 345 9.88 6.98 16.18
CA ASN A 345 8.60 6.27 16.07
C ASN A 345 8.40 5.70 14.67
N TYR A 346 7.87 4.47 14.64
CA TYR A 346 7.48 3.76 13.42
C TYR A 346 6.08 3.18 13.57
N PHE A 347 5.35 3.13 12.46
CA PHE A 347 4.14 2.35 12.32
C PHE A 347 4.49 0.95 11.82
N MET A 348 3.85 -0.07 12.39
CA MET A 348 3.94 -1.45 11.92
C MET A 348 2.86 -1.67 10.87
N VAL A 349 3.28 -2.07 9.68
CA VAL A 349 2.44 -2.12 8.48
C VAL A 349 2.39 -3.52 7.93
N LYS A 350 1.20 -4.11 7.86
CA LYS A 350 0.94 -5.35 7.14
C LYS A 350 0.79 -5.04 5.65
N ASN A 351 1.67 -5.62 4.83
CA ASN A 351 1.62 -5.54 3.39
C ASN A 351 0.94 -6.79 2.79
N SER A 352 0.58 -6.71 1.50
CA SER A 352 -0.08 -7.78 0.74
C SER A 352 0.82 -8.44 -0.31
N TRP A 353 2.13 -8.57 -0.01
CA TRP A 353 3.12 -9.17 -0.90
C TRP A 353 3.62 -10.54 -0.42
N GLY A 354 2.81 -11.22 0.42
CA GLY A 354 3.17 -12.49 1.04
C GLY A 354 4.15 -12.34 2.19
N VAL A 355 4.46 -13.46 2.84
CA VAL A 355 5.45 -13.54 3.94
C VAL A 355 6.84 -13.49 3.33
N THR A 356 7.38 -12.29 3.16
CA THR A 356 8.65 -12.01 2.48
C THR A 356 9.43 -10.92 3.21
N GLY A 357 10.71 -10.75 2.84
CA GLY A 357 11.58 -9.73 3.42
C GLY A 357 12.11 -10.09 4.81
N LYS A 358 12.82 -9.15 5.44
CA LYS A 358 13.46 -9.32 6.76
C LYS A 358 12.45 -9.49 7.90
N TYR A 359 11.25 -8.93 7.74
CA TYR A 359 10.22 -8.86 8.77
C TYR A 359 8.94 -9.61 8.36
N ASP A 360 9.08 -10.70 7.59
CA ASP A 360 7.99 -11.65 7.27
C ASP A 360 6.71 -10.99 6.70
N GLY A 361 6.88 -10.03 5.78
CA GLY A 361 5.76 -9.33 5.13
C GLY A 361 5.24 -8.11 5.90
N ILE A 362 5.94 -7.70 6.95
CA ILE A 362 5.69 -6.47 7.71
C ILE A 362 6.68 -5.39 7.28
N TRP A 363 6.22 -4.16 7.21
CA TRP A 363 7.02 -2.96 7.01
C TRP A 363 7.01 -2.08 8.27
N TYR A 364 8.14 -1.44 8.53
CA TYR A 364 8.25 -0.41 9.55
C TYR A 364 8.34 0.94 8.83
N ALA A 365 7.25 1.71 8.92
CA ALA A 365 7.14 3.03 8.29
C ALA A 365 7.40 4.11 9.33
N SER A 366 8.44 4.92 9.12
CA SER A 366 8.78 6.02 10.04
C SER A 366 7.69 7.09 10.08
N ASP A 367 7.65 7.85 11.18
CA ASP A 367 6.76 9.02 11.31
C ASP A 367 6.94 9.99 10.13
N ALA A 368 8.17 10.22 9.69
CA ALA A 368 8.48 11.10 8.56
C ALA A 368 7.92 10.56 7.24
N PHE A 369 8.06 9.25 6.97
CA PHE A 369 7.50 8.62 5.78
C PHE A 369 5.98 8.75 5.74
N VAL A 370 5.32 8.39 6.84
CA VAL A 370 3.85 8.44 6.94
C VAL A 370 3.35 9.88 6.80
N ARG A 371 3.99 10.87 7.43
CA ARG A 371 3.66 12.30 7.26
C ARG A 371 3.72 12.73 5.81
N TYR A 372 4.76 12.31 5.09
CA TYR A 372 4.99 12.80 3.73
C TYR A 372 4.15 12.06 2.69
N LYS A 373 4.12 10.74 2.76
CA LYS A 373 3.66 9.86 1.66
C LYS A 373 2.23 9.35 1.78
N THR A 374 1.53 9.62 2.88
CA THR A 374 0.12 9.24 3.02
C THR A 374 -0.76 9.99 2.03
N ILE A 375 -1.56 9.30 1.24
CA ILE A 375 -2.65 9.88 0.44
C ILE A 375 -3.88 10.03 1.32
N ASN A 376 -4.35 8.92 1.90
CA ASN A 376 -5.48 8.90 2.81
C ASN A 376 -5.37 7.75 3.81
N ILE A 377 -6.21 7.83 4.83
CA ILE A 377 -6.41 6.76 5.81
C ILE A 377 -7.90 6.50 5.98
N VAL A 378 -8.25 5.27 6.31
CA VAL A 378 -9.59 4.94 6.81
C VAL A 378 -9.47 4.37 8.21
N VAL A 379 -10.26 4.90 9.13
CA VAL A 379 -10.32 4.50 10.54
C VAL A 379 -11.76 4.33 10.98
N HIS A 380 -11.98 3.54 12.04
CA HIS A 380 -13.27 3.52 12.72
C HIS A 380 -13.53 4.88 13.40
N LYS A 381 -14.76 5.41 13.35
CA LYS A 381 -15.09 6.72 13.91
C LYS A 381 -14.76 6.86 15.40
N ASP A 382 -14.92 5.78 16.18
CA ASP A 382 -14.59 5.77 17.61
C ASP A 382 -13.07 5.84 17.90
N ALA A 383 -12.24 5.63 16.86
CA ALA A 383 -10.81 5.85 16.93
C ALA A 383 -10.43 7.33 16.95
N LEU A 384 -11.32 8.22 16.53
CA LEU A 384 -11.03 9.66 16.51
C LEU A 384 -10.81 10.23 17.92
N PRO A 385 -9.83 11.14 18.10
CA PRO A 385 -9.79 12.01 19.26
C PRO A 385 -11.09 12.85 19.37
N LYS A 386 -11.64 12.97 20.58
CA LYS A 386 -12.95 13.64 20.78
C LYS A 386 -13.02 15.06 20.20
N HIS A 387 -11.93 15.82 20.30
CA HIS A 387 -11.90 17.18 19.79
C HIS A 387 -11.88 17.24 18.26
N ILE A 388 -11.25 16.24 17.58
CA ILE A 388 -11.24 16.12 16.12
C ILE A 388 -12.63 15.65 15.65
N ALA A 389 -13.22 14.62 16.27
CA ALA A 389 -14.57 14.17 15.95
C ALA A 389 -15.58 15.33 16.03
N LYS A 390 -15.45 16.19 17.08
CA LYS A 390 -16.29 17.38 17.22
C LYS A 390 -16.10 18.39 16.08
N LYS A 391 -14.85 18.64 15.65
CA LYS A 391 -14.55 19.56 14.52
C LYS A 391 -15.14 19.07 13.21
N LEU A 392 -15.15 17.73 13.02
CA LEU A 392 -15.70 17.07 11.82
C LEU A 392 -17.22 16.85 11.88
N GLY A 393 -17.89 17.15 13.02
CA GLY A 393 -19.30 16.90 13.23
C GLY A 393 -19.67 15.40 13.31
N ILE A 394 -18.69 14.54 13.58
CA ILE A 394 -18.85 13.08 13.72
C ILE A 394 -19.26 12.75 15.16
N LYS A 395 -20.30 11.87 15.29
CA LYS A 395 -20.85 11.45 16.58
C LYS A 395 -20.53 10.00 16.86
#